data_b4e9d91df40c63266ed30a740bf10e48
#
_entry.id   b4e9d91df40c63266ed30a740bf10e48
#
_cell.length_a   1.000
_cell.length_b   1.000
_cell.length_c   1.000
_cell.angle_alpha   90.00
_cell.angle_beta   90.00
_cell.angle_gamma   90.00
#
_symmetry.space_group_name_H-M   'P 1'
#
loop_
_entity.id
_entity.type
_entity.pdbx_description
1 polymer ?
#
loop_
_entity_poly.entity_id
_entity_poly.type
_entity_poly.pdbx_seq_one_letter_code
_entity_poly.pdbx_strand_id
1 'polypeptide(L)'
;MKYFGIVAIAMMLAPAESRAQQPLVVDTPFVHDPVMAYENGKYYLYCTGHGISQMTSTDRKHWTIAPQGVLRNSEIPAWTHDSVPGFTTHIWAPDVIRFKNKWYLAYSCSTFGKNTSAIGLLSNTSLSDKDGWKDEGCLVASKGDRDNWNAIDPNFVIDEKGKPWLTWGS
;
A
#
# COMPACT_ATOMS: atom_id res chain seq x y z
N MET A 1 18.94 63.89 33.96
CA MET A 1 18.05 62.89 33.32
C MET A 1 18.88 62.12 32.28
N LYS A 2 19.13 60.82 32.55
CA LYS A 2 19.92 59.96 31.65
C LYS A 2 18.92 59.08 30.88
N TYR A 3 18.87 59.19 29.56
CA TYR A 3 18.05 58.33 28.67
C TYR A 3 18.81 57.05 28.41
N PHE A 4 18.25 55.91 28.82
CA PHE A 4 18.70 54.59 28.41
C PHE A 4 17.93 54.22 27.14
N GLY A 5 18.65 54.12 26.03
CA GLY A 5 18.08 53.60 24.78
C GLY A 5 18.07 52.07 24.81
N ILE A 6 16.88 51.46 24.64
CA ILE A 6 16.72 50.01 24.43
C ILE A 6 16.93 49.71 22.98
N VAL A 7 18.00 48.96 22.66
CA VAL A 7 18.24 48.40 21.31
C VAL A 7 17.49 47.06 21.25
N ALA A 8 16.43 47.01 20.49
CA ALA A 8 15.72 45.75 20.19
C ALA A 8 16.45 45.05 19.03
N ILE A 9 17.07 43.90 19.33
CA ILE A 9 17.66 43.02 18.30
C ILE A 9 16.52 42.14 17.78
N ALA A 10 16.07 42.40 16.56
CA ALA A 10 15.15 41.52 15.86
C ALA A 10 15.91 40.29 15.32
N MET A 11 15.75 39.14 15.98
CA MET A 11 16.21 37.85 15.43
C MET A 11 15.31 37.49 14.26
N MET A 12 15.82 37.60 13.05
CA MET A 12 15.16 36.98 11.86
C MET A 12 15.35 35.47 11.93
N LEU A 13 14.31 34.76 12.26
CA LEU A 13 14.21 33.32 12.08
C LEU A 13 14.09 33.05 10.57
N ALA A 14 15.17 32.58 9.95
CA ALA A 14 15.11 32.05 8.59
C ALA A 14 14.17 30.83 8.58
N PRO A 15 13.27 30.70 7.58
CA PRO A 15 12.46 29.52 7.47
C PRO A 15 13.38 28.30 7.28
N ALA A 16 13.18 27.26 8.11
CA ALA A 16 13.85 25.99 7.93
C ALA A 16 13.35 25.38 6.61
N GLU A 17 14.19 25.37 5.60
CA GLU A 17 13.93 24.62 4.37
C GLU A 17 13.75 23.15 4.74
N SER A 18 12.54 22.64 4.58
CA SER A 18 12.23 21.21 4.66
C SER A 18 13.02 20.52 3.55
N ARG A 19 14.18 19.94 3.88
CA ARG A 19 14.93 19.10 2.96
C ARG A 19 14.04 17.90 2.63
N ALA A 20 13.48 17.87 1.43
CA ALA A 20 12.79 16.69 0.92
C ALA A 20 13.74 15.49 1.04
N GLN A 21 13.33 14.48 1.81
CA GLN A 21 14.13 13.28 2.01
C GLN A 21 14.34 12.62 0.64
N GLN A 22 15.60 12.43 0.24
CA GLN A 22 15.91 11.76 -1.04
C GLN A 22 15.32 10.34 -1.02
N PRO A 23 14.73 9.90 -2.13
CA PRO A 23 14.17 8.57 -2.21
C PRO A 23 15.26 7.51 -2.01
N LEU A 24 14.95 6.49 -1.20
CA LEU A 24 15.85 5.37 -0.96
C LEU A 24 15.90 4.48 -2.20
N VAL A 25 17.07 4.32 -2.80
CA VAL A 25 17.33 3.44 -3.94
C VAL A 25 18.14 2.25 -3.48
N VAL A 26 17.72 1.04 -3.85
CA VAL A 26 18.37 -0.22 -3.51
C VAL A 26 18.48 -1.14 -4.73
N ASP A 27 19.52 -1.97 -4.79
CA ASP A 27 19.74 -2.94 -5.87
C ASP A 27 19.07 -4.29 -5.59
N THR A 28 18.95 -4.64 -4.31
CA THR A 28 18.36 -5.90 -3.84
C THR A 28 17.31 -5.60 -2.76
N PRO A 29 16.07 -5.26 -3.14
CA PRO A 29 15.04 -5.00 -2.16
C PRO A 29 14.67 -6.29 -1.40
N PHE A 30 14.52 -6.18 -0.07
CA PHE A 30 13.91 -7.24 0.71
C PHE A 30 12.39 -7.17 0.53
N VAL A 31 11.80 -8.27 0.05
CA VAL A 31 10.37 -8.36 -0.22
C VAL A 31 9.80 -9.69 0.28
N HIS A 32 8.53 -9.68 0.69
CA HIS A 32 7.75 -10.84 1.04
C HIS A 32 6.43 -10.81 0.27
N ASP A 33 6.04 -11.91 -0.37
CA ASP A 33 4.86 -12.03 -1.24
C ASP A 33 4.81 -10.93 -2.33
N PRO A 34 5.84 -10.78 -3.17
CA PRO A 34 5.88 -9.71 -4.15
C PRO A 34 5.00 -10.00 -5.36
N VAL A 35 4.32 -8.98 -5.85
CA VAL A 35 3.69 -8.93 -7.17
C VAL A 35 4.20 -7.73 -7.95
N MET A 36 4.27 -7.84 -9.26
CA MET A 36 4.81 -6.78 -10.11
C MET A 36 3.89 -6.47 -11.29
N ALA A 37 3.70 -5.18 -11.54
CA ALA A 37 3.02 -4.65 -12.71
C ALA A 37 3.94 -3.74 -13.53
N TYR A 38 3.59 -3.55 -14.81
CA TYR A 38 4.34 -2.67 -15.71
C TYR A 38 3.38 -1.69 -16.38
N GLU A 39 3.73 -0.40 -16.30
CA GLU A 39 2.98 0.67 -16.96
C GLU A 39 3.94 1.78 -17.42
N ASN A 40 3.80 2.20 -18.67
CA ASN A 40 4.49 3.36 -19.23
C ASN A 40 6.01 3.39 -19.00
N GLY A 41 6.70 2.25 -19.22
CA GLY A 41 8.15 2.18 -19.08
C GLY A 41 8.65 1.97 -17.64
N LYS A 42 7.75 1.79 -16.66
CA LYS A 42 8.09 1.64 -15.26
C LYS A 42 7.49 0.36 -14.67
N TYR A 43 8.26 -0.34 -13.87
CA TYR A 43 7.83 -1.46 -13.05
C TYR A 43 7.38 -0.96 -11.70
N TYR A 44 6.28 -1.51 -11.21
CA TYR A 44 5.70 -1.27 -9.89
C TYR A 44 5.66 -2.59 -9.16
N LEU A 45 6.35 -2.68 -8.05
CA LEU A 45 6.38 -3.86 -7.20
C LEU A 45 5.62 -3.55 -5.91
N TYR A 46 4.66 -4.41 -5.59
CA TYR A 46 3.88 -4.37 -4.37
C TYR A 46 4.21 -5.62 -3.55
N CYS A 47 4.26 -5.49 -2.23
CA CYS A 47 4.52 -6.63 -1.37
C CYS A 47 3.93 -6.43 0.02
N THR A 48 3.94 -7.50 0.81
CA THR A 48 3.56 -7.47 2.22
C THR A 48 4.29 -6.35 2.95
N GLY A 49 3.55 -5.56 3.74
CA GLY A 49 4.09 -4.45 4.53
C GLY A 49 3.04 -3.48 5.03
N HIS A 50 3.47 -2.44 5.73
CA HIS A 50 2.57 -1.40 6.23
C HIS A 50 1.91 -0.65 5.06
N GLY A 51 0.57 -0.73 5.01
CA GLY A 51 -0.22 -0.10 3.95
C GLY A 51 0.07 -0.63 2.55
N ILE A 52 0.58 -1.86 2.38
CA ILE A 52 1.11 -2.45 1.14
C ILE A 52 2.39 -1.74 0.71
N SER A 53 3.53 -2.33 0.98
CA SER A 53 4.83 -1.76 0.57
C SER A 53 4.93 -1.66 -0.95
N GLN A 54 5.49 -0.55 -1.42
CA GLN A 54 5.59 -0.26 -2.85
C GLN A 54 7.00 0.20 -3.22
N MET A 55 7.49 -0.27 -4.37
CA MET A 55 8.73 0.18 -4.99
C MET A 55 8.57 0.30 -6.49
N THR A 56 9.40 1.11 -7.12
CA THR A 56 9.40 1.30 -8.57
C THR A 56 10.80 1.17 -9.16
N SER A 57 10.86 0.70 -10.40
CA SER A 57 12.10 0.57 -11.17
C SER A 57 11.86 0.80 -12.65
N THR A 58 12.85 1.28 -13.38
CA THR A 58 12.85 1.34 -14.85
C THR A 58 13.67 0.24 -15.49
N ASP A 59 14.52 -0.44 -14.72
CA ASP A 59 15.47 -1.43 -15.21
C ASP A 59 15.42 -2.79 -14.48
N ARG A 60 14.59 -2.92 -13.44
CA ARG A 60 14.43 -4.09 -12.55
C ARG A 60 15.69 -4.43 -11.74
N LYS A 61 16.66 -3.53 -11.72
CA LYS A 61 17.90 -3.65 -10.95
C LYS A 61 17.95 -2.65 -9.81
N HIS A 62 17.65 -1.39 -10.12
CA HIS A 62 17.64 -0.30 -9.15
C HIS A 62 16.19 0.01 -8.77
N TRP A 63 15.85 -0.14 -7.50
CA TRP A 63 14.50 0.03 -6.98
C TRP A 63 14.40 1.24 -6.08
N THR A 64 13.50 2.12 -6.40
CA THR A 64 13.15 3.26 -5.54
C THR A 64 12.04 2.83 -4.60
N ILE A 65 12.34 2.83 -3.30
CA ILE A 65 11.36 2.48 -2.25
C ILE A 65 10.48 3.69 -1.98
N ALA A 66 9.16 3.49 -2.01
CA ALA A 66 8.22 4.52 -1.60
C ALA A 66 8.32 4.73 -0.08
N PRO A 67 8.31 5.98 0.41
CA PRO A 67 8.40 6.28 1.84
C PRO A 67 7.15 5.83 2.63
N GLN A 68 6.08 5.56 1.93
CA GLN A 68 4.80 5.09 2.47
C GLN A 68 4.26 3.98 1.58
N GLY A 69 3.43 3.09 2.16
CA GLY A 69 2.69 2.11 1.39
C GLY A 69 1.65 2.74 0.46
N VAL A 70 0.97 1.89 -0.31
CA VAL A 70 -0.14 2.28 -1.21
C VAL A 70 -1.25 2.98 -0.42
N LEU A 71 -1.57 2.48 0.78
CA LEU A 71 -2.47 3.09 1.75
C LEU A 71 -1.66 3.70 2.89
N ARG A 72 -1.87 4.98 3.19
CA ARG A 72 -1.37 5.59 4.43
C ARG A 72 -2.18 5.07 5.61
N ASN A 73 -1.66 5.16 6.83
CA ASN A 73 -2.38 4.71 8.02
C ASN A 73 -3.78 5.36 8.16
N SER A 74 -3.91 6.63 7.78
CA SER A 74 -5.18 7.36 7.77
C SER A 74 -6.14 6.96 6.65
N GLU A 75 -5.68 6.20 5.68
CA GLU A 75 -6.44 5.74 4.50
C GLU A 75 -6.83 4.27 4.61
N ILE A 76 -6.39 3.58 5.66
CA ILE A 76 -6.83 2.21 5.94
C ILE A 76 -8.35 2.21 6.14
N PRO A 77 -9.11 1.47 5.33
CA PRO A 77 -10.57 1.50 5.41
C PRO A 77 -11.07 0.98 6.76
N ALA A 78 -12.06 1.64 7.35
CA ALA A 78 -12.61 1.27 8.67
C ALA A 78 -13.12 -0.18 8.70
N TRP A 79 -13.70 -0.67 7.61
CA TRP A 79 -14.19 -2.05 7.51
C TRP A 79 -13.13 -3.12 7.79
N THR A 80 -11.84 -2.80 7.62
CA THR A 80 -10.74 -3.75 7.89
C THR A 80 -10.68 -4.12 9.38
N HIS A 81 -10.85 -3.15 10.27
CA HIS A 81 -10.88 -3.36 11.72
C HIS A 81 -12.17 -4.03 12.19
N ASP A 82 -13.30 -3.74 11.53
CA ASP A 82 -14.59 -4.37 11.81
C ASP A 82 -14.59 -5.85 11.40
N SER A 83 -13.98 -6.17 10.27
CA SER A 83 -13.90 -7.54 9.73
C SER A 83 -12.82 -8.38 10.42
N VAL A 84 -11.72 -7.76 10.83
CA VAL A 84 -10.54 -8.43 11.40
C VAL A 84 -10.12 -7.77 12.70
N PRO A 85 -10.76 -8.10 13.82
CA PRO A 85 -10.36 -7.60 15.14
C PRO A 85 -8.89 -7.92 15.44
N GLY A 86 -8.12 -6.88 15.80
CA GLY A 86 -6.68 -6.97 16.03
C GLY A 86 -5.82 -6.74 14.78
N PHE A 87 -6.42 -6.51 13.61
CA PHE A 87 -5.67 -6.02 12.45
C PHE A 87 -5.04 -4.66 12.79
N THR A 88 -3.81 -4.48 12.32
CA THR A 88 -3.09 -3.20 12.41
C THR A 88 -3.03 -2.54 11.02
N THR A 89 -1.87 -2.17 10.57
CA THR A 89 -1.67 -1.59 9.23
C THR A 89 -0.80 -2.49 8.34
N HIS A 90 -0.41 -3.66 8.85
CA HIS A 90 0.45 -4.60 8.14
C HIS A 90 -0.39 -5.49 7.23
N ILE A 91 -0.41 -5.16 5.95
CA ILE A 91 -1.20 -5.80 4.90
C ILE A 91 -0.35 -6.88 4.23
N TRP A 92 -0.97 -8.02 3.88
CA TRP A 92 -0.27 -9.20 3.37
C TRP A 92 -0.61 -9.50 1.92
N ALA A 93 0.35 -10.12 1.24
CA ALA A 93 0.23 -10.80 -0.05
C ALA A 93 -0.70 -10.08 -1.04
N PRO A 94 -0.33 -8.88 -1.52
CA PRO A 94 -1.11 -8.21 -2.54
C PRO A 94 -1.00 -8.92 -3.88
N ASP A 95 -2.06 -8.81 -4.70
CA ASP A 95 -2.01 -9.14 -6.12
C ASP A 95 -2.59 -8.01 -6.95
N VAL A 96 -2.04 -7.77 -8.15
CA VAL A 96 -2.40 -6.64 -9.00
C VAL A 96 -2.69 -7.09 -10.43
N ILE A 97 -3.80 -6.60 -10.99
CA ILE A 97 -4.19 -6.90 -12.36
C ILE A 97 -4.69 -5.65 -13.07
N ARG A 98 -4.43 -5.58 -14.38
CA ARG A 98 -5.11 -4.63 -15.25
C ARG A 98 -6.30 -5.32 -15.91
N PHE A 99 -7.50 -4.80 -15.63
CA PHE A 99 -8.70 -5.29 -16.27
C PHE A 99 -9.49 -4.12 -16.86
N LYS A 100 -9.81 -4.23 -18.15
CA LYS A 100 -10.35 -3.12 -18.94
C LYS A 100 -9.41 -1.92 -18.86
N ASN A 101 -9.86 -0.78 -18.39
CA ASN A 101 -9.06 0.46 -18.34
C ASN A 101 -8.66 0.84 -16.91
N LYS A 102 -8.70 -0.11 -15.97
CA LYS A 102 -8.33 0.10 -14.57
C LYS A 102 -7.33 -0.92 -14.08
N TRP A 103 -6.55 -0.53 -13.10
CA TRP A 103 -5.77 -1.41 -12.24
C TRP A 103 -6.61 -1.78 -11.03
N TYR A 104 -6.53 -3.02 -10.63
CA TYR A 104 -7.13 -3.55 -9.41
C TYR A 104 -6.03 -4.20 -8.58
N LEU A 105 -6.04 -3.93 -7.27
CA LEU A 105 -5.11 -4.48 -6.31
C LEU A 105 -5.91 -5.11 -5.19
N ALA A 106 -5.85 -6.44 -5.09
CA ALA A 106 -6.39 -7.18 -3.97
C ALA A 106 -5.33 -7.32 -2.88
N TYR A 107 -5.75 -7.38 -1.62
CA TYR A 107 -4.84 -7.44 -0.48
C TYR A 107 -5.49 -8.14 0.71
N SER A 108 -4.68 -8.73 1.59
CA SER A 108 -5.15 -9.45 2.76
C SER A 108 -4.98 -8.64 4.03
N CYS A 109 -6.06 -8.53 4.81
CA CYS A 109 -6.02 -8.07 6.20
C CYS A 109 -6.16 -9.29 7.10
N SER A 110 -5.22 -9.49 8.02
CA SER A 110 -5.22 -10.65 8.91
C SER A 110 -4.50 -10.34 10.22
N THR A 111 -4.57 -11.29 11.14
CA THR A 111 -3.78 -11.33 12.38
C THR A 111 -3.05 -12.66 12.43
N PHE A 112 -1.74 -12.63 12.71
CA PHE A 112 -0.91 -13.84 12.71
C PHE A 112 -1.48 -14.93 13.62
N GLY A 113 -1.54 -16.17 13.11
CA GLY A 113 -2.06 -17.33 13.83
C GLY A 113 -3.58 -17.36 13.99
N LYS A 114 -4.30 -16.55 13.22
CA LYS A 114 -5.78 -16.51 13.18
C LYS A 114 -6.27 -16.71 11.76
N ASN A 115 -7.44 -17.34 11.61
CA ASN A 115 -8.15 -17.42 10.33
C ASN A 115 -9.38 -16.48 10.26
N THR A 116 -9.39 -15.45 11.10
CA THR A 116 -10.28 -14.31 10.95
C THR A 116 -9.53 -13.28 10.11
N SER A 117 -9.87 -13.22 8.84
CA SER A 117 -9.16 -12.45 7.82
C SER A 117 -10.13 -11.89 6.79
N ALA A 118 -9.68 -10.93 6.00
CA ALA A 118 -10.48 -10.36 4.93
C ALA A 118 -9.60 -9.95 3.75
N ILE A 119 -10.13 -10.06 2.54
CA ILE A 119 -9.53 -9.57 1.32
C ILE A 119 -10.24 -8.30 0.89
N GLY A 120 -9.48 -7.22 0.79
CA GLY A 120 -9.92 -5.94 0.25
C GLY A 120 -9.53 -5.75 -1.21
N LEU A 121 -10.18 -4.80 -1.86
CA LEU A 121 -9.91 -4.43 -3.23
C LEU A 121 -9.71 -2.92 -3.33
N LEU A 122 -8.64 -2.53 -4.02
CA LEU A 122 -8.42 -1.15 -4.48
C LEU A 122 -8.54 -1.08 -5.99
N SER A 123 -8.92 0.08 -6.53
CA SER A 123 -8.85 0.37 -7.96
C SER A 123 -8.14 1.69 -8.23
N ASN A 124 -7.46 1.76 -9.39
CA ASN A 124 -6.82 2.98 -9.88
C ASN A 124 -6.86 3.02 -11.41
N THR A 125 -6.75 4.19 -12.00
CA THR A 125 -6.66 4.37 -13.46
C THR A 125 -5.22 4.36 -13.95
N SER A 126 -4.24 4.66 -13.09
CA SER A 126 -2.81 4.63 -13.40
C SER A 126 -1.98 4.27 -12.17
N LEU A 127 -0.96 3.40 -12.35
CA LEU A 127 -0.02 3.06 -11.29
C LEU A 127 0.90 4.22 -10.90
N SER A 128 1.05 5.21 -11.78
CA SER A 128 1.83 6.42 -11.50
C SER A 128 1.11 7.42 -10.59
N ASP A 129 -0.21 7.34 -10.50
CA ASP A 129 -1.02 8.13 -9.59
C ASP A 129 -1.14 7.40 -8.24
N LYS A 130 -0.20 7.70 -7.36
CA LYS A 130 -0.13 7.06 -6.04
C LYS A 130 -1.27 7.47 -5.09
N ASP A 131 -1.93 8.60 -5.32
CA ASP A 131 -3.05 9.08 -4.52
C ASP A 131 -4.41 8.72 -5.17
N GLY A 132 -4.39 8.08 -6.35
CA GLY A 132 -5.57 7.70 -7.12
C GLY A 132 -6.21 6.37 -6.71
N TRP A 133 -5.62 5.64 -5.76
CA TRP A 133 -6.19 4.39 -5.29
C TRP A 133 -7.49 4.61 -4.52
N LYS A 134 -8.53 3.87 -4.90
CA LYS A 134 -9.87 3.94 -4.32
C LYS A 134 -10.21 2.61 -3.66
N ASP A 135 -10.74 2.66 -2.45
CA ASP A 135 -11.28 1.50 -1.77
C ASP A 135 -12.59 1.05 -2.44
N GLU A 136 -12.61 -0.19 -2.90
CA GLU A 136 -13.79 -0.87 -3.47
C GLU A 136 -14.44 -1.80 -2.43
N GLY A 137 -13.90 -1.84 -1.22
CA GLY A 137 -14.44 -2.58 -0.08
C GLY A 137 -13.92 -4.01 0.08
N CYS A 138 -14.56 -4.74 0.98
CA CYS A 138 -14.26 -6.13 1.29
C CYS A 138 -14.87 -7.08 0.25
N LEU A 139 -14.04 -7.93 -0.37
CA LEU A 139 -14.50 -8.95 -1.32
C LEU A 139 -14.95 -10.24 -0.62
N VAL A 140 -14.19 -10.67 0.37
CA VAL A 140 -14.42 -11.90 1.10
C VAL A 140 -13.80 -11.83 2.49
N ALA A 141 -14.47 -12.42 3.48
CA ALA A 141 -13.95 -12.50 4.84
C ALA A 141 -14.19 -13.90 5.43
N SER A 142 -13.19 -14.40 6.14
CA SER A 142 -13.27 -15.64 6.94
C SER A 142 -13.37 -15.31 8.42
N LYS A 143 -14.00 -16.23 9.18
CA LYS A 143 -14.09 -16.18 10.64
C LYS A 143 -13.68 -17.53 11.22
N GLY A 144 -12.79 -17.49 12.20
CA GLY A 144 -12.21 -18.70 12.79
C GLY A 144 -13.20 -19.64 13.49
N ASP A 145 -14.35 -19.13 13.88
CA ASP A 145 -15.45 -19.90 14.50
C ASP A 145 -16.46 -20.45 13.48
N ARG A 146 -16.37 -20.04 12.22
CA ARG A 146 -17.30 -20.40 11.15
C ARG A 146 -16.65 -21.18 10.02
N ASP A 147 -15.44 -20.76 9.63
CA ASP A 147 -14.81 -21.19 8.39
C ASP A 147 -13.57 -22.05 8.66
N ASN A 148 -13.37 -23.08 7.82
CA ASN A 148 -12.18 -23.94 7.83
C ASN A 148 -11.16 -23.54 6.78
N TRP A 149 -11.25 -22.32 6.27
CA TRP A 149 -10.36 -21.68 5.29
C TRP A 149 -10.04 -20.26 5.75
N ASN A 150 -9.03 -19.65 5.15
CA ASN A 150 -8.58 -18.32 5.47
C ASN A 150 -8.72 -17.38 4.27
N ALA A 151 -9.24 -16.17 4.47
CA ALA A 151 -9.36 -15.15 3.43
C ALA A 151 -8.03 -14.36 3.31
N ILE A 152 -7.00 -15.03 2.82
CA ILE A 152 -5.68 -14.45 2.55
C ILE A 152 -5.16 -14.90 1.18
N ASP A 153 -4.03 -14.35 0.77
CA ASP A 153 -3.29 -14.70 -0.45
C ASP A 153 -4.17 -14.62 -1.71
N PRO A 154 -4.78 -13.45 -1.99
CA PRO A 154 -5.56 -13.26 -3.20
C PRO A 154 -4.70 -13.40 -4.43
N ASN A 155 -5.25 -14.02 -5.48
CA ASN A 155 -4.63 -14.07 -6.79
C ASN A 155 -5.66 -13.89 -7.89
N PHE A 156 -5.40 -12.97 -8.80
CA PHE A 156 -6.25 -12.73 -9.97
C PHE A 156 -5.92 -13.65 -11.12
N VAL A 157 -6.96 -14.14 -11.76
CA VAL A 157 -6.85 -14.92 -13.00
C VAL A 157 -7.84 -14.40 -14.02
N ILE A 158 -7.42 -14.26 -15.27
CA ILE A 158 -8.33 -14.01 -16.39
C ILE A 158 -8.47 -15.31 -17.18
N ASP A 159 -9.71 -15.81 -17.32
CA ASP A 159 -9.98 -17.02 -18.07
C ASP A 159 -9.89 -16.81 -19.60
N GLU A 160 -9.98 -17.87 -20.36
CA GLU A 160 -9.93 -17.87 -21.83
C GLU A 160 -11.02 -17.00 -22.48
N LYS A 161 -12.11 -16.72 -21.75
CA LYS A 161 -13.20 -15.86 -22.21
C LYS A 161 -13.01 -14.38 -21.80
N GLY A 162 -11.89 -14.06 -21.17
CA GLY A 162 -11.58 -12.71 -20.70
C GLY A 162 -12.32 -12.31 -19.42
N LYS A 163 -12.87 -13.30 -18.67
CA LYS A 163 -13.55 -13.06 -17.39
C LYS A 163 -12.53 -13.08 -16.25
N PRO A 164 -12.51 -12.06 -15.37
CA PRO A 164 -11.65 -12.06 -14.20
C PRO A 164 -12.23 -12.95 -13.09
N TRP A 165 -11.34 -13.64 -12.41
CA TRP A 165 -11.58 -14.45 -11.23
C TRP A 165 -10.62 -14.06 -10.14
N LEU A 166 -11.04 -14.25 -8.91
CA LEU A 166 -10.19 -14.16 -7.73
C LEU A 166 -10.14 -15.53 -7.05
N THR A 167 -8.95 -16.03 -6.79
CA THR A 167 -8.69 -17.19 -5.95
C THR A 167 -8.02 -16.72 -4.66
N TRP A 168 -8.17 -17.49 -3.59
CA TRP A 168 -7.56 -17.18 -2.28
C TRP A 168 -7.51 -18.44 -1.43
N GLY A 169 -6.84 -18.34 -0.29
CA GLY A 169 -6.94 -19.33 0.76
C GLY A 169 -5.60 -19.90 1.23
N SER A 170 -5.67 -20.48 2.41
CA SER A 170 -4.67 -21.36 3.00
C SER A 170 -5.35 -22.34 3.94
#